data_4f8667fddc64b851f0dbd0111bdbcd14
#
_entry.id   4f8667fddc64b851f0dbd0111bdbcd14
#
_cell.length_a   1.000
_cell.length_b   1.000
_cell.length_c   1.000
_cell.angle_alpha   90.00
_cell.angle_beta   90.00
_cell.angle_gamma   90.00
#
_symmetry.space_group_name_H-M   'P 1'
#
loop_
_entity.id
_entity.type
_entity.pdbx_description
1 polymer ?
#
loop_
_entity_poly.entity_id
_entity_poly.type
_entity_poly.pdbx_seq_one_letter_code
_entity_poly.pdbx_strand_id
1 'polypeptide(L)'
;LSMRGFEGNWLDRDLSATERQHVGLSLIYALRRASTEWSLPLPVVIDTPTSRMDSEHKSWSVTRFYPQLSNQVVVFATSDDLSGGLFEELQESDVLGAQLLVQETSENSVEVVTSELGSFFGGR
;
A
#
# COMPACT_ATOMS: atom_id res chain seq x y z
N LEU A 1 15.43 22.18 5.26
CA LEU A 1 14.82 22.54 3.97
C LEU A 1 13.62 23.43 4.27
N SER A 2 13.77 24.75 4.14
CA SER A 2 12.64 25.64 4.23
C SER A 2 12.00 25.75 2.85
N MET A 3 10.79 25.25 2.69
CA MET A 3 9.98 25.58 1.52
C MET A 3 9.51 27.04 1.68
N ARG A 4 9.96 27.93 0.81
CA ARG A 4 9.48 29.31 0.75
C ARG A 4 7.97 29.29 0.47
N GLY A 5 7.18 29.83 1.41
CA GLY A 5 5.73 29.96 1.28
C GLY A 5 4.92 29.32 2.39
N PHE A 6 5.55 28.61 3.34
CA PHE A 6 4.87 28.11 4.54
C PHE A 6 5.37 28.88 5.75
N GLU A 7 4.51 29.68 6.37
CA GLU A 7 4.72 30.19 7.73
C GLU A 7 4.53 28.99 8.67
N GLY A 8 5.62 28.48 9.21
CA GLY A 8 5.63 27.35 10.14
C GLY A 8 6.50 26.18 9.64
N ASN A 9 6.85 25.31 10.57
CA ASN A 9 7.51 24.06 10.26
C ASN A 9 6.46 23.13 9.61
N TRP A 10 6.73 22.58 8.44
CA TRP A 10 5.78 21.66 7.77
C TRP A 10 5.43 20.44 8.63
N LEU A 11 6.27 20.09 9.64
CA LEU A 11 6.00 19.05 10.64
C LEU A 11 4.91 19.47 11.64
N ASP A 12 4.64 20.78 11.80
CA ASP A 12 3.61 21.29 12.70
C ASP A 12 2.24 21.41 12.00
N ARG A 13 2.18 21.09 10.70
CA ARG A 13 0.93 21.06 9.95
C ARG A 13 0.13 19.83 10.37
N ASP A 14 -1.15 20.01 10.65
CA ASP A 14 -2.10 18.92 10.85
C ASP A 14 -2.33 18.15 9.54
N LEU A 15 -1.42 17.21 9.28
CA LEU A 15 -1.55 16.30 8.15
C LEU A 15 -2.67 15.29 8.44
N SER A 16 -3.50 15.04 7.46
CA SER A 16 -4.42 13.90 7.49
C SER A 16 -3.65 12.57 7.61
N ALA A 17 -4.32 11.52 8.04
CA ALA A 17 -3.69 10.20 8.15
C ALA A 17 -3.08 9.74 6.82
N THR A 18 -3.78 9.99 5.70
CA THR A 18 -3.32 9.66 4.34
C THR A 18 -2.07 10.48 3.95
N GLU A 19 -2.05 11.79 4.22
CA GLU A 19 -0.87 12.62 3.94
C GLU A 19 0.35 12.17 4.73
N ARG A 20 0.18 11.83 6.02
CA ARG A 20 1.27 11.27 6.86
C ARG A 20 1.81 9.97 6.30
N GLN A 21 0.93 9.07 5.87
CA GLN A 21 1.33 7.80 5.24
C GLN A 21 2.15 8.05 3.97
N HIS A 22 1.69 8.93 3.07
CA HIS A 22 2.42 9.26 1.86
C HIS A 22 3.78 9.91 2.13
N VAL A 23 3.87 10.80 3.10
CA VAL A 23 5.15 11.39 3.51
C VAL A 23 6.10 10.31 4.01
N GLY A 24 5.62 9.38 4.85
CA GLY A 24 6.42 8.25 5.35
C GLY A 24 6.92 7.34 4.23
N LEU A 25 6.04 6.94 3.32
CA LEU A 25 6.41 6.10 2.17
C LEU A 25 7.36 6.82 1.20
N SER A 26 7.17 8.12 0.99
CA SER A 26 8.07 8.95 0.16
C SER A 26 9.45 9.06 0.79
N LEU A 27 9.55 9.14 2.11
CA LEU A 27 10.81 9.13 2.82
C LEU A 27 11.53 7.78 2.67
N ILE A 28 10.82 6.66 2.82
CA ILE A 28 11.35 5.32 2.60
C ILE A 28 11.91 5.21 1.17
N TYR A 29 11.14 5.65 0.18
CA TYR A 29 11.57 5.68 -1.21
C TYR A 29 12.84 6.52 -1.42
N ALA A 30 12.87 7.73 -0.87
CA ALA A 30 14.01 8.64 -0.99
C ALA A 30 15.27 8.06 -0.32
N LEU A 31 15.15 7.49 0.88
CA LEU A 31 16.26 6.84 1.59
C LEU A 31 16.80 5.65 0.80
N ARG A 32 15.92 4.83 0.22
CA ARG A 32 16.33 3.71 -0.62
C ARG A 32 17.08 4.18 -1.87
N ARG A 33 16.62 5.24 -2.52
CA ARG A 33 17.27 5.80 -3.72
C ARG A 33 18.60 6.49 -3.40
N ALA A 34 18.73 7.11 -2.23
CA ALA A 34 19.96 7.78 -1.80
C ALA A 34 21.03 6.81 -1.33
N SER A 35 20.66 5.64 -0.85
CA SER A 35 21.57 4.65 -0.30
C SER A 35 21.92 3.59 -1.35
N THR A 36 23.05 3.78 -2.03
CA THR A 36 23.62 2.77 -2.92
C THR A 36 24.25 1.60 -2.15
N GLU A 37 24.58 1.80 -0.87
CA GLU A 37 25.22 0.81 -0.01
C GLU A 37 24.25 0.00 0.86
N TRP A 38 23.01 0.50 1.05
CA TRP A 38 22.00 -0.15 1.88
C TRP A 38 21.04 -0.98 1.02
N SER A 39 21.57 -1.91 0.28
CA SER A 39 20.74 -2.93 -0.40
C SER A 39 20.27 -4.03 0.55
N LEU A 40 19.90 -3.68 1.79
CA LEU A 40 19.18 -4.64 2.64
C LEU A 40 17.82 -4.89 1.98
N PRO A 41 17.54 -6.14 1.61
CA PRO A 41 16.26 -6.51 0.98
C PRO A 41 15.18 -6.61 2.06
N LEU A 42 14.94 -5.50 2.78
CA LEU A 42 13.88 -5.45 3.78
C LEU A 42 12.53 -5.30 3.08
N PRO A 43 11.53 -6.11 3.43
CA PRO A 43 10.19 -5.92 2.95
C PRO A 43 9.61 -4.61 3.50
N VAL A 44 8.78 -3.95 2.68
CA VAL A 44 7.93 -2.85 3.13
C VAL A 44 6.54 -3.41 3.37
N VAL A 45 6.01 -3.17 4.56
CA VAL A 45 4.67 -3.59 4.94
C VAL A 45 3.77 -2.36 5.01
N ILE A 46 2.64 -2.40 4.31
CA ILE A 46 1.67 -1.32 4.22
C ILE A 46 0.32 -1.87 4.69
N ASP A 47 -0.25 -1.24 5.71
CA ASP A 47 -1.55 -1.57 6.24
C ASP A 47 -2.61 -0.58 5.77
N THR A 48 -3.77 -1.08 5.32
CA THR A 48 -4.91 -0.30 4.84
C THR A 48 -4.53 0.88 3.92
N PRO A 49 -3.88 0.60 2.78
CA PRO A 49 -3.13 1.61 2.03
C PRO A 49 -4.00 2.65 1.33
N THR A 50 -5.28 2.35 1.10
CA THR A 50 -6.11 3.11 0.16
C THR A 50 -7.41 3.65 0.75
N SER A 51 -7.65 3.47 2.05
CA SER A 51 -8.94 3.70 2.72
C SER A 51 -9.52 5.13 2.58
N ARG A 52 -8.75 6.09 2.10
CA ARG A 52 -9.17 7.50 1.93
C ARG A 52 -8.69 8.13 0.62
N MET A 53 -8.34 7.32 -0.35
CA MET A 53 -7.93 7.77 -1.68
C MET A 53 -9.11 7.67 -2.66
N ASP A 54 -9.15 8.55 -3.65
CA ASP A 54 -9.99 8.35 -4.83
C ASP A 54 -9.45 7.20 -5.71
N SER A 55 -10.26 6.72 -6.64
CA SER A 55 -9.95 5.54 -7.46
C SER A 55 -8.68 5.69 -8.29
N GLU A 56 -8.43 6.87 -8.83
CA GLU A 56 -7.25 7.14 -9.67
C GLU A 56 -5.97 7.10 -8.84
N HIS A 57 -5.98 7.75 -7.66
CA HIS A 57 -4.84 7.71 -6.74
C HIS A 57 -4.61 6.32 -6.16
N LYS A 58 -5.67 5.53 -5.90
CA LYS A 58 -5.56 4.14 -5.49
C LYS A 58 -4.80 3.31 -6.52
N SER A 59 -5.28 3.30 -7.76
CA SER A 59 -4.68 2.56 -8.87
C SER A 59 -3.21 2.92 -9.04
N TRP A 60 -2.90 4.20 -9.17
CA TRP A 60 -1.52 4.67 -9.34
C TRP A 60 -0.61 4.26 -8.18
N SER A 61 -1.09 4.40 -6.94
CA SER A 61 -0.30 4.06 -5.75
C SER A 61 0.05 2.59 -5.73
N VAL A 62 -0.90 1.72 -5.97
CA VAL A 62 -0.74 0.27 -5.83
C VAL A 62 0.01 -0.33 -7.01
N THR A 63 -0.27 0.12 -8.25
CA THR A 63 0.33 -0.46 -9.45
C THR A 63 1.66 0.16 -9.83
N ARG A 64 1.93 1.41 -9.42
CA ARG A 64 3.12 2.15 -9.85
C ARG A 64 4.07 2.53 -8.73
N PHE A 65 3.54 3.03 -7.62
CA PHE A 65 4.38 3.58 -6.56
C PHE A 65 4.86 2.52 -5.58
N TYR A 66 3.96 1.68 -5.04
CA TYR A 66 4.34 0.68 -4.04
C TYR A 66 5.37 -0.32 -4.55
N PRO A 67 5.31 -0.84 -5.79
CA PRO A 67 6.34 -1.73 -6.32
C PRO A 67 7.75 -1.13 -6.33
N GLN A 68 7.88 0.20 -6.29
CA GLN A 68 9.17 0.88 -6.25
C GLN A 68 9.74 1.02 -4.84
N LEU A 69 8.94 0.76 -3.80
CA LEU A 69 9.38 0.95 -2.41
C LEU A 69 10.36 -0.13 -1.96
N SER A 70 10.21 -1.36 -2.45
CA SER A 70 11.08 -2.48 -2.09
C SER A 70 11.01 -3.60 -3.14
N ASN A 71 11.96 -4.54 -3.07
CA ASN A 71 11.92 -5.78 -3.84
C ASN A 71 10.76 -6.67 -3.37
N GLN A 72 10.30 -6.49 -2.14
CA GLN A 72 9.11 -7.15 -1.60
C GLN A 72 8.27 -6.11 -0.86
N VAL A 73 7.02 -5.95 -1.31
CA VAL A 73 6.02 -5.12 -0.64
C VAL A 73 4.87 -6.02 -0.25
N VAL A 74 4.51 -5.98 1.02
CA VAL A 74 3.37 -6.70 1.60
C VAL A 74 2.28 -5.68 1.90
N VAL A 75 1.11 -5.87 1.33
CA VAL A 75 -0.03 -4.98 1.51
C VAL A 75 -1.13 -5.73 2.23
N PHE A 76 -1.54 -5.24 3.40
CA PHE A 76 -2.75 -5.67 4.07
C PHE A 76 -3.90 -4.78 3.60
N ALA A 77 -4.86 -5.36 2.93
CA ALA A 77 -5.98 -4.65 2.34
C ALA A 77 -7.30 -5.32 2.69
N THR A 78 -8.33 -4.53 2.86
CA THR A 78 -9.71 -4.97 3.00
C THR A 78 -10.40 -5.01 1.62
N SER A 79 -11.62 -5.56 1.56
CA SER A 79 -12.44 -5.50 0.34
C SER A 79 -12.71 -4.07 -0.13
N ASP A 80 -12.83 -3.12 0.80
CA ASP A 80 -13.07 -1.72 0.49
C ASP A 80 -11.84 -1.05 -0.13
N ASP A 81 -10.65 -1.44 0.32
CA ASP A 81 -9.39 -0.96 -0.26
C ASP A 81 -9.22 -1.40 -1.71
N LEU A 82 -9.67 -2.60 -2.05
CA LEU A 82 -9.55 -3.22 -3.37
C LEU A 82 -10.81 -3.04 -4.25
N SER A 83 -11.76 -2.21 -3.82
CA SER A 83 -12.98 -1.94 -4.56
C SER A 83 -12.76 -1.12 -5.85
N GLY A 84 -13.77 -1.07 -6.72
CA GLY A 84 -13.76 -0.21 -7.90
C GLY A 84 -12.91 -0.70 -9.06
N GLY A 85 -12.70 -2.02 -9.21
CA GLY A 85 -11.92 -2.61 -10.30
C GLY A 85 -10.41 -2.68 -10.02
N LEU A 86 -9.96 -2.19 -8.85
CA LEU A 86 -8.53 -2.19 -8.50
C LEU A 86 -7.97 -3.61 -8.36
N PHE A 87 -8.80 -4.55 -7.89
CA PHE A 87 -8.36 -5.94 -7.73
C PHE A 87 -8.12 -6.60 -9.09
N GLU A 88 -9.01 -6.41 -10.05
CA GLU A 88 -8.89 -6.87 -11.42
C GLU A 88 -7.65 -6.26 -12.09
N GLU A 89 -7.45 -4.96 -11.91
CA GLU A 89 -6.27 -4.25 -12.43
C GLU A 89 -4.96 -4.82 -11.86
N LEU A 90 -4.95 -5.16 -10.55
CA LEU A 90 -3.80 -5.80 -9.91
C LEU A 90 -3.53 -7.20 -10.46
N GLN A 91 -4.57 -7.99 -10.70
CA GLN A 91 -4.44 -9.33 -11.27
C GLN A 91 -3.90 -9.30 -12.70
N GLU A 92 -4.27 -8.28 -13.47
CA GLU A 92 -3.77 -8.07 -14.84
C GLU A 92 -2.35 -7.48 -14.87
N SER A 93 -1.87 -6.95 -13.75
CA SER A 93 -0.56 -6.34 -13.64
C SER A 93 0.52 -7.38 -13.28
N ASP A 94 1.74 -7.19 -13.81
CA ASP A 94 2.90 -8.04 -13.49
C ASP A 94 3.48 -7.77 -12.09
N VAL A 95 2.83 -6.92 -11.28
CA VAL A 95 3.36 -6.53 -9.95
C VAL A 95 2.89 -7.44 -8.83
N LEU A 96 1.84 -8.23 -9.06
CA LEU A 96 1.25 -9.11 -8.05
C LEU A 96 1.96 -10.47 -8.00
N GLY A 97 2.76 -10.69 -6.95
CA GLY A 97 3.52 -11.93 -6.78
C GLY A 97 2.74 -13.05 -6.07
N ALA A 98 1.97 -12.70 -5.04
CA ALA A 98 1.17 -13.67 -4.28
C ALA A 98 -0.06 -12.99 -3.67
N GLN A 99 -1.11 -13.77 -3.48
CA GLN A 99 -2.36 -13.36 -2.86
C GLN A 99 -2.68 -14.30 -1.70
N LEU A 100 -3.00 -13.73 -0.55
CA LEU A 100 -3.36 -14.48 0.65
C LEU A 100 -4.67 -13.91 1.20
N LEU A 101 -5.63 -14.78 1.42
CA LEU A 101 -6.88 -14.41 2.10
C LEU A 101 -6.79 -14.79 3.57
N VAL A 102 -7.05 -13.84 4.44
CA VAL A 102 -7.13 -14.06 5.88
C VAL A 102 -8.59 -14.10 6.27
N GLN A 103 -9.07 -15.24 6.77
CA GLN A 103 -10.46 -15.45 7.16
C GLN A 103 -10.54 -15.81 8.63
N GLU A 104 -11.47 -15.20 9.34
CA GLU A 104 -11.85 -15.63 10.68
C GLU A 104 -12.72 -16.89 10.57
N THR A 105 -12.30 -17.97 11.25
CA THR A 105 -12.98 -19.26 11.23
C THR A 105 -13.77 -19.54 12.50
N SER A 106 -13.43 -18.87 13.60
CA SER A 106 -14.15 -18.90 14.88
C SER A 106 -13.71 -17.72 15.75
N GLU A 107 -14.37 -17.47 16.88
CA GLU A 107 -14.12 -16.33 17.77
C GLU A 107 -12.63 -16.09 18.13
N ASN A 108 -11.75 -17.07 17.96
CA ASN A 108 -10.33 -16.95 18.32
C ASN A 108 -9.40 -17.64 17.32
N SER A 109 -9.84 -17.93 16.10
CA SER A 109 -8.99 -18.58 15.10
C SER A 109 -9.12 -17.94 13.74
N VAL A 110 -7.98 -17.81 13.08
CA VAL A 110 -7.83 -17.22 11.76
C VAL A 110 -7.14 -18.24 10.86
N GLU A 111 -7.64 -18.40 9.66
CA GLU A 111 -7.02 -19.21 8.62
C GLU A 111 -6.47 -18.33 7.49
N VAL A 112 -5.31 -18.70 6.99
CA VAL A 112 -4.73 -18.07 5.81
C VAL A 112 -4.89 -19.02 4.63
N VAL A 113 -5.68 -18.60 3.65
CA VAL A 113 -5.95 -19.38 2.44
C VAL A 113 -5.15 -18.80 1.27
N THR A 114 -4.36 -19.67 0.63
CA THR A 114 -3.69 -19.34 -0.63
C THR A 114 -4.64 -19.63 -1.77
N SER A 115 -4.90 -18.64 -2.63
CA SER A 115 -5.60 -18.70 -3.90
C SER A 115 -7.13 -18.52 -3.93
N GLU A 116 -7.60 -18.10 -5.08
CA GLU A 116 -8.99 -17.86 -5.50
C GLU A 116 -9.69 -16.66 -4.84
N LEU A 117 -8.94 -15.59 -4.54
CA LEU A 117 -9.54 -14.30 -4.17
C LEU A 117 -10.51 -13.74 -5.22
N GLY A 118 -10.34 -14.13 -6.50
CA GLY A 118 -11.25 -13.74 -7.58
C GLY A 118 -12.71 -14.18 -7.35
N SER A 119 -12.91 -15.34 -6.73
CA SER A 119 -14.27 -15.80 -6.38
C SER A 119 -14.88 -15.05 -5.19
N PHE A 120 -14.04 -14.50 -4.32
CA PHE A 120 -14.48 -13.74 -3.13
C PHE A 120 -14.97 -12.33 -3.49
N PHE A 121 -14.34 -11.67 -4.47
CA PHE A 121 -14.70 -10.32 -4.89
C PHE A 121 -15.67 -10.29 -6.07
N GLY A 122 -15.79 -11.35 -6.86
CA GLY A 122 -16.66 -11.46 -8.02
C GLY A 122 -18.10 -11.90 -7.73
N GLY A 123 -18.46 -12.11 -6.50
CA GLY A 123 -19.76 -12.64 -6.05
C GLY A 123 -20.78 -11.58 -5.59
N ARG A 124 -20.99 -10.50 -6.37
CA ARG A 124 -22.18 -9.64 -6.20
C ARG A 124 -22.75 -9.21 -7.53
#